data_9325bf6cb4c78fc21b15b876d4f5befd
#
_entry.id   9325bf6cb4c78fc21b15b876d4f5befd
#
_cell.length_a   1.000
_cell.length_b   1.000
_cell.length_c   1.000
_cell.angle_alpha   90.00
_cell.angle_beta   90.00
_cell.angle_gamma   90.00
#
_symmetry.space_group_name_H-M   'P 1'
#
loop_
_entity.id
_entity.type
_entity.pdbx_description
1 polymer ?
#
loop_
_entity_poly.entity_id
_entity_poly.type
_entity_poly.pdbx_seq_one_letter_code
_entity_poly.pdbx_strand_id
1 'polypeptide(L)'
;CIRERSEGFKPHFDSYVKKRKLTCLLYLNEGFVGGATYFPEIDFGVTPKMGRLLIFQNLDENDNVITQSFHEGSALIEGVKYACNIWIE
;
A
#
# COMPACT_ATOMS: atom_id res chain seq x y z
N CYS A 1 9.07 -4.54 -7.96
CA CYS A 1 7.78 -4.57 -8.66
C CYS A 1 7.33 -6.01 -8.84
N ILE A 2 6.15 -6.32 -8.39
CA ILE A 2 5.66 -7.70 -8.38
C ILE A 2 4.20 -7.78 -8.81
N ARG A 3 3.82 -8.99 -9.25
CA ARG A 3 2.43 -9.38 -9.38
C ARG A 3 1.90 -9.68 -7.99
N GLU A 4 0.85 -9.00 -7.58
CA GLU A 4 0.29 -9.20 -6.25
C GLU A 4 -0.58 -10.46 -6.18
N ARG A 5 -0.60 -11.07 -4.99
CA ARG A 5 -1.42 -12.24 -4.73
C ARG A 5 -2.90 -11.87 -4.71
N SER A 6 -3.75 -12.78 -5.15
CA SER A 6 -5.19 -12.53 -5.18
C SER A 6 -5.81 -12.36 -3.79
N GLU A 7 -5.24 -12.99 -2.74
CA GLU A 7 -5.72 -12.82 -1.37
C GLU A 7 -5.41 -11.45 -0.77
N GLY A 8 -4.57 -10.65 -1.43
CA GLY A 8 -4.17 -9.33 -0.94
C GLY A 8 -3.16 -9.41 0.19
N PHE A 9 -3.08 -8.33 0.96
CA PHE A 9 -2.18 -8.21 2.10
C PHE A 9 -2.98 -7.87 3.35
N LYS A 10 -2.72 -8.60 4.44
CA LYS A 10 -3.35 -8.31 5.74
C LYS A 10 -2.93 -6.93 6.23
N PRO A 11 -3.75 -6.28 7.08
CA PRO A 11 -3.38 -4.99 7.66
C PRO A 11 -2.02 -5.04 8.36
N HIS A 12 -1.18 -4.06 8.09
CA HIS A 12 0.19 -4.03 8.62
C HIS A 12 0.77 -2.62 8.58
N PHE A 13 1.91 -2.45 9.26
CA PHE A 13 2.76 -1.26 9.15
C PHE A 13 4.00 -1.62 8.34
N ASP A 14 4.37 -0.76 7.38
CA ASP A 14 5.57 -1.00 6.58
C ASP A 14 6.86 -0.83 7.39
N SER A 15 6.83 -0.06 8.46
CA SER A 15 7.98 0.22 9.31
C SER A 15 8.05 -0.62 10.58
N TYR A 16 7.30 -1.71 10.67
CA TYR A 16 7.29 -2.53 11.87
C TYR A 16 8.64 -3.20 12.14
N VAL A 17 9.30 -3.71 11.11
CA VAL A 17 10.59 -4.42 11.24
C VAL A 17 11.76 -3.59 10.75
N LYS A 18 11.56 -2.80 9.70
CA LYS A 18 12.58 -1.98 9.09
C LYS A 18 12.21 -0.50 9.16
N LYS A 19 13.22 0.34 9.31
CA LYS A 19 13.04 1.80 9.36
C LYS A 19 12.75 2.33 7.96
N ARG A 20 11.49 2.33 7.58
CA ARG A 20 11.01 2.85 6.29
C ARG A 20 10.21 4.12 6.55
N LYS A 21 10.80 5.28 6.23
CA LYS A 21 10.15 6.57 6.50
C LYS A 21 8.97 6.83 5.59
N LEU A 22 9.12 6.52 4.32
CA LEU A 22 8.09 6.73 3.32
C LEU A 22 7.85 5.47 2.53
N THR A 23 6.60 5.27 2.13
CA THR A 23 6.23 4.24 1.15
C THR A 23 5.71 4.95 -0.09
N CYS A 24 6.24 4.55 -1.25
CA CYS A 24 5.76 4.98 -2.55
C CYS A 24 5.22 3.73 -3.25
N LEU A 25 3.92 3.72 -3.51
CA LEU A 25 3.26 2.60 -4.17
C LEU A 25 2.79 3.03 -5.54
N LEU A 26 3.36 2.41 -6.57
CA LEU A 26 3.02 2.69 -7.95
C LEU A 26 2.18 1.56 -8.51
N TYR A 27 0.97 1.88 -8.97
CA TYR A 27 0.10 0.91 -9.64
C TYR A 27 0.50 0.83 -11.11
N LEU A 28 0.85 -0.37 -11.56
CA LEU A 28 1.40 -0.56 -12.92
C LEU A 28 0.34 -0.93 -13.95
N ASN A 29 -0.82 -1.40 -13.50
CA ASN A 29 -1.91 -1.76 -14.40
C ASN A 29 -3.26 -1.47 -13.76
N GLU A 30 -4.31 -1.65 -14.52
CA GLU A 30 -5.70 -1.54 -14.07
C GLU A 30 -6.55 -2.56 -14.84
N GLY A 31 -7.86 -2.52 -14.67
CA GLY A 31 -8.75 -3.46 -15.34
C GLY A 31 -9.03 -4.72 -14.52
N PHE A 32 -8.54 -4.76 -13.30
CA PHE A 32 -8.87 -5.82 -12.33
C PHE A 32 -9.91 -5.30 -11.34
N VAL A 33 -10.54 -6.21 -10.60
CA VAL A 33 -11.54 -5.87 -9.59
C VAL A 33 -10.98 -6.19 -8.19
N GLY A 34 -11.15 -5.27 -7.26
CA GLY A 34 -10.55 -5.37 -5.94
C GLY A 34 -9.14 -4.79 -5.90
N GLY A 35 -8.33 -5.24 -4.96
CA GLY A 35 -6.93 -4.83 -4.86
C GLY A 35 -6.68 -3.40 -4.40
N ALA A 36 -7.67 -2.73 -3.81
CA ALA A 36 -7.51 -1.38 -3.29
C ALA A 36 -6.56 -1.36 -2.09
N THR A 37 -5.90 -0.25 -1.88
CA THR A 37 -5.12 -0.01 -0.66
C THR A 37 -6.01 0.75 0.31
N TYR A 38 -6.19 0.22 1.51
CA TYR A 38 -7.12 0.77 2.49
C TYR A 38 -6.42 1.07 3.81
N PHE A 39 -6.70 2.26 4.35
CA PHE A 39 -6.16 2.74 5.62
C PHE A 39 -7.28 2.79 6.65
N PRO A 40 -7.44 1.74 7.47
CA PRO A 40 -8.59 1.65 8.39
C PRO A 40 -8.64 2.73 9.45
N GLU A 41 -7.47 3.24 9.89
CA GLU A 41 -7.44 4.26 10.95
C GLU A 41 -8.02 5.61 10.50
N ILE A 42 -8.03 5.87 9.21
CA ILE A 42 -8.60 7.11 8.66
C ILE A 42 -9.74 6.83 7.68
N ASP A 43 -10.17 5.58 7.58
CA ASP A 43 -11.23 5.14 6.69
C ASP A 43 -11.04 5.71 5.27
N PHE A 44 -9.86 5.47 4.71
CA PHE A 44 -9.48 5.99 3.41
C PHE A 44 -9.00 4.88 2.50
N GLY A 45 -9.59 4.78 1.32
CA GLY A 45 -9.22 3.79 0.32
C GLY A 45 -8.67 4.44 -0.94
N VAL A 46 -7.69 3.79 -1.55
CA VAL A 46 -7.13 4.22 -2.83
C VAL A 46 -7.46 3.18 -3.88
N THR A 47 -8.21 3.60 -4.90
CA THR A 47 -8.54 2.74 -6.03
C THR A 47 -7.33 2.60 -6.94
N PRO A 48 -6.94 1.37 -7.30
CA PRO A 48 -5.85 1.16 -8.25
C PRO A 48 -6.18 1.76 -9.61
N LYS A 49 -5.18 2.42 -10.20
CA LYS A 49 -5.29 2.96 -11.55
C LYS A 49 -3.90 3.00 -12.15
N MET A 50 -3.75 2.57 -13.39
CA MET A 50 -2.45 2.54 -14.05
C MET A 50 -1.76 3.90 -14.01
N GLY A 51 -0.54 3.93 -13.51
CA GLY A 51 0.25 5.15 -13.38
C GLY A 51 -0.02 5.96 -12.11
N ARG A 52 -0.99 5.56 -11.29
CA ARG A 52 -1.25 6.25 -10.00
C ARG A 52 -0.13 5.94 -9.02
N LEU A 53 0.39 6.99 -8.41
CA LEU A 53 1.42 6.89 -7.38
C LEU A 53 0.83 7.33 -6.04
N LEU A 54 0.85 6.42 -5.07
CA LEU A 54 0.44 6.70 -3.69
C LEU A 54 1.69 6.85 -2.85
N ILE A 55 1.82 7.98 -2.15
CA ILE A 55 2.93 8.23 -1.25
C ILE A 55 2.37 8.47 0.15
N PHE A 56 2.86 7.75 1.13
CA PHE A 56 2.47 7.99 2.51
C PHE A 56 3.65 7.86 3.46
N GLN A 57 3.54 8.59 4.57
CA GLN A 57 4.58 8.65 5.59
C GLN A 57 4.33 7.57 6.64
N ASN A 58 5.35 6.80 6.94
CA ASN A 58 5.28 5.71 7.92
C ASN A 58 5.80 6.12 9.30
N LEU A 59 6.78 7.01 9.33
CA LEU A 59 7.43 7.46 10.55
C LEU A 59 7.36 8.98 10.65
N ASP A 60 7.23 9.49 11.88
CA ASP A 60 7.30 10.92 12.13
C ASP A 60 8.77 11.38 12.22
N GLU A 61 8.99 12.66 12.51
CA GLU A 61 10.33 13.24 12.61
C GLU A 61 11.20 12.63 13.72
N ASN A 62 10.57 11.97 14.70
CA ASN A 62 11.25 11.27 15.79
C ASN A 62 11.36 9.78 15.57
N ASP A 63 11.09 9.31 14.35
CA ASP A 63 11.09 7.89 13.96
C ASP A 63 10.06 7.04 14.69
N ASN A 64 8.99 7.65 15.16
CA ASN A 64 7.85 6.93 15.73
C ASN A 64 6.86 6.55 14.63
N VAL A 65 6.28 5.36 14.74
CA VAL A 65 5.32 4.89 13.76
C VAL A 65 4.07 5.76 13.77
N ILE A 66 3.67 6.22 12.59
CA ILE A 66 2.43 6.97 12.40
C ILE A 66 1.29 5.96 12.30
N THR A 67 0.38 5.97 13.27
CA THR A 67 -0.71 4.98 13.33
C THR A 67 -1.62 5.03 12.11
N GLN A 68 -1.80 6.19 11.50
CA GLN A 68 -2.59 6.36 10.29
C GLN A 68 -2.00 5.64 9.07
N SER A 69 -0.72 5.23 9.14
CA SER A 69 -0.06 4.50 8.06
C SER A 69 -0.41 3.00 8.04
N PHE A 70 -1.10 2.50 9.07
CA PHE A 70 -1.59 1.13 9.10
C PHE A 70 -2.52 0.91 7.90
N HIS A 71 -2.24 -0.09 7.08
CA HIS A 71 -2.97 -0.27 5.83
C HIS A 71 -3.04 -1.73 5.43
N GLU A 72 -3.95 -2.03 4.50
CA GLU A 72 -4.10 -3.35 3.92
C GLU A 72 -4.22 -3.27 2.41
N GLY A 73 -3.88 -4.35 1.74
CA GLY A 73 -4.20 -4.56 0.34
C GLY A 73 -5.40 -5.46 0.24
N SER A 74 -6.51 -4.92 -0.25
CA SER A 74 -7.74 -5.70 -0.40
C SER A 74 -7.55 -6.83 -1.41
N ALA A 75 -8.23 -7.95 -1.17
CA ALA A 75 -8.15 -9.09 -2.07
C ALA A 75 -8.61 -8.74 -3.48
N LEU A 76 -8.01 -9.39 -4.47
CA LEU A 76 -8.47 -9.33 -5.84
C LEU A 76 -9.70 -10.21 -5.99
N ILE A 77 -10.73 -9.65 -6.61
CA ILE A 77 -11.96 -10.41 -6.95
C ILE A 77 -11.80 -10.99 -8.34
N GLU A 78 -11.19 -10.25 -9.24
CA GLU A 78 -11.02 -10.64 -10.63
C GLU A 78 -9.80 -9.95 -11.23
N GLY A 79 -9.06 -10.67 -12.07
CA GLY A 79 -7.95 -10.11 -12.83
C GLY A 79 -6.60 -10.28 -12.15
N VAL A 80 -5.64 -9.52 -12.64
CA VAL A 80 -4.24 -9.56 -12.21
C VAL A 80 -3.79 -8.14 -11.85
N LYS A 81 -3.10 -8.00 -10.73
CA LYS A 81 -2.58 -6.71 -10.26
C LYS A 81 -1.06 -6.74 -10.22
N TYR A 82 -0.45 -5.71 -10.84
CA TYR A 82 0.98 -5.45 -10.75
C TYR A 82 1.21 -4.11 -10.06
N ALA A 83 2.11 -4.08 -9.10
CA ALA A 83 2.45 -2.88 -8.36
C ALA A 83 3.92 -2.86 -7.97
N CYS A 84 4.43 -1.66 -7.73
CA CYS A 84 5.81 -1.44 -7.28
C CYS A 84 5.79 -0.72 -5.94
N ASN A 85 6.44 -1.31 -4.95
CA ASN A 85 6.69 -0.65 -3.67
C ASN A 85 8.12 -0.11 -3.65
N ILE A 86 8.26 1.15 -3.30
CA ILE A 86 9.56 1.79 -3.10
C ILE A 86 9.56 2.36 -1.69
N TRP A 87 10.50 1.92 -0.86
CA TRP A 87 10.61 2.41 0.51
C TRP A 87 11.82 3.31 0.65
N ILE A 88 11.61 4.44 1.32
CA ILE A 88 12.68 5.41 1.65
C ILE A 88 12.96 5.30 3.13
N GLU A 89 14.18 5.00 3.44
CA GLU A 89 14.66 4.86 4.81
C GLU A 89 15.24 6.16 5.37
#